data_6f06609f2c34ba561ff26f1290348915
#
_entry.id   6f06609f2c34ba561ff26f1290348915
#
_cell.length_a   1.000
_cell.length_b   1.000
_cell.length_c   1.000
_cell.angle_alpha   90.00
_cell.angle_beta   90.00
_cell.angle_gamma   90.00
#
_symmetry.space_group_name_H-M   'P 1'
#
loop_
_entity.id
_entity.type
_entity.pdbx_description
1 polymer ?
#
loop_
_entity_poly.entity_id
_entity_poly.type
_entity_poly.pdbx_seq_one_letter_code
_entity_poly.pdbx_strand_id
1 'polypeptide(L)'
;MQSISLTALAEEQLTLARQARSGRAARTIHGGHEHALRQTVLALLSGHELAEHDSPGEATLQVLRGHVRLTTARDAWEGTVGDGVTIPPERHALAAVEDSVVLLTVVTPRPPGLS
;
A
#
# COMPACT_ATOMS: atom_id res chain seq x y z
N MET A 1 15.22 -4.29 19.23
CA MET A 1 14.00 -3.56 18.77
C MET A 1 14.39 -2.71 17.57
N GLN A 2 13.62 -2.81 16.49
CA GLN A 2 13.89 -2.06 15.26
C GLN A 2 12.82 -0.99 15.09
N SER A 3 13.24 0.19 14.66
CA SER A 3 12.29 1.25 14.38
C SER A 3 12.62 1.93 13.06
N ILE A 4 11.62 2.57 12.47
CA ILE A 4 11.74 3.25 11.20
C ILE A 4 10.83 4.49 11.22
N SER A 5 11.27 5.55 10.55
CA SER A 5 10.44 6.75 10.41
C SER A 5 9.57 6.64 9.16
N LEU A 6 8.28 6.46 9.34
CA LEU A 6 7.34 6.43 8.21
C LEU A 6 7.28 7.78 7.50
N THR A 7 7.43 8.88 8.24
CA THR A 7 7.47 10.22 7.65
C THR A 7 8.67 10.39 6.71
N ALA A 8 9.84 9.96 7.15
CA ALA A 8 11.05 10.04 6.31
C ALA A 8 10.96 9.14 5.10
N LEU A 9 10.43 7.92 5.26
CA LEU A 9 10.23 6.99 4.15
C LEU A 9 9.21 7.50 3.14
N ALA A 10 8.14 8.13 3.60
CA ALA A 10 7.14 8.71 2.70
C ALA A 10 7.80 9.75 1.78
N GLU A 11 8.63 10.63 2.31
CA GLU A 11 9.36 11.62 1.52
C GLU A 11 10.30 10.95 0.52
N GLU A 12 11.07 9.96 0.96
CA GLU A 12 12.01 9.24 0.12
C GLU A 12 11.30 8.54 -1.04
N GLN A 13 10.20 7.84 -0.76
CA GLN A 13 9.46 7.11 -1.79
C GLN A 13 8.77 8.07 -2.78
N LEU A 14 8.27 9.22 -2.32
CA LEU A 14 7.73 10.23 -3.23
C LEU A 14 8.78 10.74 -4.19
N THR A 15 9.99 11.01 -3.69
CA THR A 15 11.11 11.45 -4.54
C THR A 15 11.42 10.41 -5.61
N LEU A 16 11.49 9.14 -5.22
CA LEU A 16 11.74 8.05 -6.16
C LEU A 16 10.62 7.88 -7.18
N ALA A 17 9.36 8.01 -6.73
CA ALA A 17 8.21 7.93 -7.63
C ALA A 17 8.23 9.02 -8.70
N ARG A 18 8.65 10.24 -8.32
CA ARG A 18 8.77 11.38 -9.26
C ARG A 18 9.85 11.16 -10.30
N GLN A 19 10.83 10.31 -10.03
CA GLN A 19 11.91 9.96 -10.94
C GLN A 19 11.61 8.74 -11.79
N ALA A 20 10.57 7.98 -11.43
CA ALA A 20 10.21 6.74 -12.11
C ALA A 20 9.16 7.00 -13.19
N ARG A 21 9.31 6.35 -14.35
CA ARG A 21 8.31 6.43 -15.44
C ARG A 21 6.96 5.91 -15.00
N SER A 22 6.95 4.91 -14.12
CA SER A 22 5.71 4.32 -13.60
C SER A 22 4.95 5.27 -12.67
N GLY A 23 5.59 6.36 -12.21
CA GLY A 23 5.00 7.27 -11.23
C GLY A 23 4.79 6.62 -9.88
N ARG A 24 5.53 5.56 -9.57
CA ARG A 24 5.41 4.86 -8.30
C ARG A 24 6.75 4.34 -7.80
N ALA A 25 6.82 4.16 -6.49
CA ALA A 25 7.94 3.54 -5.81
C ALA A 25 7.44 2.85 -4.56
N ALA A 26 8.09 1.79 -4.16
CA ALA A 26 7.66 1.03 -2.99
C ALA A 26 8.88 0.51 -2.23
N ARG A 27 8.74 0.39 -0.92
CA ARG A 27 9.74 -0.21 -0.07
C ARG A 27 9.06 -1.09 0.97
N THR A 28 9.42 -2.36 1.00
CA THR A 28 8.98 -3.27 2.05
C THR A 28 9.80 -3.00 3.30
N ILE A 29 9.13 -2.68 4.39
CA ILE A 29 9.77 -2.35 5.66
C ILE A 29 9.75 -3.50 6.65
N HIS A 30 8.89 -4.49 6.43
CA HIS A 30 8.82 -5.72 7.19
C HIS A 30 8.28 -6.81 6.29
N GLY A 31 8.90 -7.99 6.31
CA GLY A 31 8.48 -9.09 5.44
C GLY A 31 9.55 -10.16 5.35
N GLY A 32 9.46 -10.99 4.33
CA GLY A 32 10.36 -12.09 4.09
C GLY A 32 9.69 -13.43 4.31
N HIS A 33 10.41 -14.51 3.99
CA HIS A 33 9.86 -15.87 4.01
C HIS A 33 9.48 -16.35 5.41
N GLU A 34 10.16 -15.85 6.43
CA GLU A 34 9.93 -16.26 7.81
C GLU A 34 8.84 -15.44 8.52
N HIS A 35 8.26 -14.46 7.85
CA HIS A 35 7.26 -13.58 8.45
C HIS A 35 5.92 -13.66 7.73
N ALA A 36 4.85 -13.85 8.48
CA ALA A 36 3.49 -13.78 7.94
C ALA A 36 3.09 -12.32 7.67
N LEU A 37 3.56 -11.40 8.51
CA LEU A 37 3.27 -9.98 8.38
C LEU A 37 4.16 -9.35 7.31
N ARG A 38 3.54 -8.58 6.40
CA ARG A 38 4.27 -7.77 5.41
C ARG A 38 3.76 -6.35 5.45
N GLN A 39 4.68 -5.40 5.53
CA GLN A 39 4.35 -3.98 5.45
C GLN A 39 5.17 -3.32 4.35
N THR A 40 4.50 -2.57 3.51
CA THR A 40 5.11 -1.87 2.37
C THR A 40 4.67 -0.42 2.36
N VAL A 41 5.63 0.50 2.25
CA VAL A 41 5.37 1.91 2.02
C VAL A 41 5.38 2.11 0.50
N LEU A 42 4.25 2.56 -0.04
CA LEU A 42 4.05 2.73 -1.48
C LEU A 42 3.74 4.20 -1.79
N ALA A 43 4.52 4.81 -2.67
CA ALA A 43 4.24 6.13 -3.21
C ALA A 43 3.64 6.01 -4.61
N LEU A 44 2.62 6.80 -4.88
CA LEU A 44 1.89 6.81 -6.14
C LEU A 44 1.56 8.25 -6.51
N LEU A 45 2.02 8.70 -7.67
CA LEU A 45 1.79 10.07 -8.11
C LEU A 45 0.38 10.27 -8.63
N SER A 46 -0.09 11.51 -8.53
CA SER A 46 -1.41 11.92 -9.03
C SER A 46 -1.66 11.44 -10.46
N GLY A 47 -2.82 10.89 -10.69
CA GLY A 47 -3.21 10.38 -12.01
C GLY A 47 -2.70 8.98 -12.34
N HIS A 48 -1.88 8.41 -11.48
CA HIS A 48 -1.42 7.02 -11.62
C HIS A 48 -2.27 6.08 -10.78
N GLU A 49 -2.32 4.82 -11.18
CA GLU A 49 -3.05 3.82 -10.42
C GLU A 49 -2.33 2.47 -10.46
N LEU A 50 -2.58 1.68 -9.44
CA LEU A 50 -2.28 0.26 -9.44
C LEU A 50 -3.50 -0.44 -9.98
N ALA A 51 -3.34 -1.11 -11.12
CA ALA A 51 -4.44 -1.80 -11.80
C ALA A 51 -5.06 -2.87 -10.89
N GLU A 52 -6.29 -3.24 -11.22
CA GLU A 52 -7.04 -4.24 -10.48
C GLU A 52 -6.25 -5.54 -10.34
N HIS A 53 -6.20 -6.04 -9.13
CA HIS A 53 -5.51 -7.29 -8.79
C HIS A 53 -6.24 -8.01 -7.67
N ASP A 54 -5.93 -9.29 -7.50
CA ASP A 54 -6.54 -10.11 -6.47
C ASP A 54 -6.03 -9.72 -5.08
N SER A 55 -6.89 -9.90 -4.08
CA SER A 55 -6.50 -9.70 -2.69
C SER A 55 -5.50 -10.78 -2.27
N PRO A 56 -4.36 -10.40 -1.67
CA PRO A 56 -3.35 -11.37 -1.23
C PRO A 56 -3.75 -12.08 0.06
N GLY A 57 -4.87 -11.75 0.65
CA GLY A 57 -5.33 -12.26 1.94
C GLY A 57 -5.87 -11.13 2.79
N GLU A 58 -5.61 -11.18 4.09
CA GLU A 58 -6.01 -10.12 4.99
C GLU A 58 -5.11 -8.91 4.82
N ALA A 59 -5.68 -7.74 4.60
CA ALA A 59 -4.91 -6.53 4.32
C ALA A 59 -5.61 -5.27 4.81
N THR A 60 -4.79 -4.30 5.25
CA THR A 60 -5.24 -2.95 5.59
C THR A 60 -4.38 -1.93 4.86
N LEU A 61 -4.93 -0.75 4.63
CA LEU A 61 -4.25 0.35 3.99
C LEU A 61 -4.44 1.62 4.83
N GLN A 62 -3.35 2.34 5.07
CA GLN A 62 -3.36 3.62 5.78
C GLN A 62 -2.76 4.69 4.89
N VAL A 63 -3.37 5.86 4.84
CA VAL A 63 -2.86 6.98 4.06
C VAL A 63 -1.88 7.79 4.90
N LEU A 64 -0.62 7.86 4.46
CA LEU A 64 0.43 8.64 5.10
C LEU A 64 0.55 10.04 4.51
N ARG A 65 0.27 10.21 3.23
CA ARG A 65 0.32 11.47 2.48
C ARG A 65 -0.72 11.44 1.37
N GLY A 66 -1.30 12.58 1.06
CA GLY A 66 -2.12 12.78 -0.13
C GLY A 66 -3.56 12.33 0.00
N HIS A 67 -4.10 11.83 -1.10
CA HIS A 67 -5.50 11.43 -1.24
C HIS A 67 -5.56 10.28 -2.25
N VAL A 68 -6.11 9.15 -1.82
CA VAL A 68 -6.22 7.95 -2.65
C VAL A 68 -7.67 7.48 -2.75
N ARG A 69 -7.92 6.69 -3.79
CA ARG A 69 -9.20 6.04 -4.01
C ARG A 69 -8.98 4.55 -4.21
N LEU A 70 -9.66 3.74 -3.40
CA LEU A 70 -9.67 2.28 -3.50
C LEU A 70 -11.00 1.85 -4.09
N THR A 71 -10.98 1.06 -5.16
CA THR A 71 -12.20 0.64 -5.84
C THR A 71 -12.26 -0.88 -5.96
N THR A 72 -13.47 -1.40 -5.84
CA THR A 72 -13.81 -2.80 -6.15
C THR A 72 -14.91 -2.77 -7.21
N ALA A 73 -15.41 -3.93 -7.62
CA ALA A 73 -16.52 -4.00 -8.57
C ALA A 73 -17.81 -3.37 -8.03
N ARG A 74 -17.96 -3.29 -6.70
CA ARG A 74 -19.20 -2.88 -6.05
C ARG A 74 -19.11 -1.58 -5.29
N ASP A 75 -17.91 -1.15 -4.92
CA ASP A 75 -17.75 -0.09 -3.94
C ASP A 75 -16.51 0.75 -4.23
N ALA A 76 -16.44 1.92 -3.61
CA ALA A 76 -15.29 2.79 -3.68
C ALA A 76 -15.11 3.48 -2.33
N TRP A 77 -13.84 3.66 -1.95
CA TRP A 77 -13.47 4.37 -0.74
C TRP A 77 -12.41 5.41 -1.09
N GLU A 78 -12.52 6.59 -0.49
CA GLU A 78 -11.49 7.62 -0.62
C GLU A 78 -10.98 7.98 0.76
N GLY A 79 -9.65 8.17 0.86
CA GLY A 79 -9.03 8.51 2.11
C GLY A 79 -7.93 9.54 1.97
N THR A 80 -7.75 10.34 3.02
CA THR A 80 -6.70 11.34 3.14
C THR A 80 -5.82 10.99 4.34
N VAL A 81 -4.81 11.82 4.61
CA VAL A 81 -3.82 11.57 5.68
C VAL A 81 -4.49 11.19 6.99
N GLY A 82 -4.08 10.07 7.55
CA GLY A 82 -4.61 9.55 8.80
C GLY A 82 -5.76 8.56 8.65
N ASP A 83 -6.35 8.47 7.44
CA ASP A 83 -7.44 7.52 7.21
C ASP A 83 -6.88 6.11 6.97
N GLY A 84 -7.64 5.12 7.40
CA GLY A 84 -7.32 3.72 7.15
C GLY A 84 -8.54 2.96 6.71
N VAL A 85 -8.32 1.87 5.98
CA VAL A 85 -9.38 1.01 5.48
C VAL A 85 -8.94 -0.44 5.49
N THR A 86 -9.88 -1.35 5.77
CA THR A 86 -9.67 -2.77 5.55
C THR A 86 -9.96 -3.06 4.09
N ILE A 87 -9.00 -3.67 3.40
CA ILE A 87 -9.16 -4.01 1.99
C ILE A 87 -10.07 -5.22 1.89
N PRO A 88 -11.19 -5.14 1.13
CA PRO A 88 -12.07 -6.28 0.97
C PRO A 88 -11.37 -7.48 0.32
N PRO A 89 -11.78 -8.73 0.63
CA PRO A 89 -11.18 -9.92 0.03
C PRO A 89 -11.68 -10.15 -1.41
N GLU A 90 -11.56 -9.15 -2.24
CA GLU A 90 -11.97 -9.19 -3.64
C GLU A 90 -11.02 -8.36 -4.49
N ARG A 91 -11.10 -8.48 -5.80
CA ARG A 91 -10.25 -7.71 -6.70
C ARG A 91 -10.49 -6.21 -6.50
N HIS A 92 -9.39 -5.46 -6.49
CA HIS A 92 -9.42 -4.03 -6.21
C HIS A 92 -8.31 -3.30 -6.96
N ALA A 93 -8.50 -1.99 -7.12
CA ALA A 93 -7.53 -1.08 -7.70
C ALA A 93 -7.33 0.11 -6.79
N LEU A 94 -6.15 0.70 -6.84
CA LEU A 94 -5.80 1.90 -6.07
C LEU A 94 -5.37 3.01 -7.00
N ALA A 95 -6.00 4.17 -6.88
CA ALA A 95 -5.66 5.34 -7.67
C ALA A 95 -5.22 6.49 -6.76
N ALA A 96 -4.26 7.28 -7.21
CA ALA A 96 -3.85 8.49 -6.52
C ALA A 96 -4.59 9.69 -7.11
N VAL A 97 -5.38 10.37 -6.29
CA VAL A 97 -6.04 11.63 -6.65
C VAL A 97 -5.03 12.77 -6.56
N GLU A 98 -4.14 12.70 -5.58
CA GLU A 98 -2.99 13.58 -5.40
C GLU A 98 -1.74 12.70 -5.26
N ASP A 99 -0.55 13.31 -5.30
CA ASP A 99 0.67 12.58 -4.97
C ASP A 99 0.53 12.01 -3.56
N SER A 100 0.61 10.69 -3.44
CA SER A 100 0.22 10.00 -2.23
C SER A 100 1.24 8.97 -1.78
N VAL A 101 1.20 8.69 -0.48
CA VAL A 101 1.94 7.57 0.11
C VAL A 101 1.00 6.82 1.03
N VAL A 102 1.00 5.51 0.90
CA VAL A 102 0.20 4.62 1.74
C VAL A 102 1.08 3.58 2.42
N LEU A 103 0.63 3.11 3.58
CA LEU A 103 1.20 1.95 4.25
C LEU A 103 0.25 0.79 4.03
N LEU A 104 0.73 -0.22 3.33
CA LEU A 104 -0.01 -1.44 3.09
C LEU A 104 0.47 -2.51 4.06
N THR A 105 -0.45 -3.07 4.83
CA THR A 105 -0.18 -4.14 5.77
C THR A 105 -0.93 -5.38 5.33
N VAL A 106 -0.21 -6.48 5.13
CA VAL A 106 -0.76 -7.73 4.61
C VAL A 106 -0.32 -8.88 5.48
N VAL A 107 -1.23 -9.81 5.75
CA VAL A 107 -0.89 -11.08 6.36
C VAL A 107 -0.93 -12.14 5.26
N THR A 108 0.24 -12.68 4.93
CA THR A 108 0.32 -13.74 3.93
C THR A 108 0.00 -15.08 4.56
N PRO A 109 -0.79 -15.93 3.88
CA PRO A 109 -1.07 -17.27 4.38
C PRO A 109 0.22 -18.07 4.52
N ARG A 110 0.33 -18.85 5.59
CA ARG A 110 1.43 -19.80 5.71
C ARG A 110 1.27 -20.92 4.69
N PRO A 111 2.37 -21.37 4.07
CA PRO A 111 2.30 -22.55 3.22
C PRO A 111 1.77 -23.75 4.02
N PRO A 112 1.01 -24.66 3.40
CA PRO A 112 0.54 -25.88 4.05
C PRO A 112 1.71 -26.67 4.64
N GLY A 113 1.54 -27.19 5.85
CA GLY A 113 2.56 -27.97 6.52
C GLY A 113 3.52 -27.17 7.38
N LEU A 114 3.45 -25.85 7.36
CA LEU A 114 4.21 -24.96 8.26
C LEU A 114 3.23 -24.42 9.31
N SER A 115 3.27 -24.98 10.46
CA SER A 115 2.42 -24.57 11.56
C SER A 115 3.22 -24.10 12.75
#